data_07c99a83f578ec400bdf993bb4ea7fdb
#
_entry.id   07c99a83f578ec400bdf993bb4ea7fdb
#
_cell.length_a   1.000
_cell.length_b   1.000
_cell.length_c   1.000
_cell.angle_alpha   90.00
_cell.angle_beta   90.00
_cell.angle_gamma   90.00
#
_symmetry.space_group_name_H-M   'P 1'
#
loop_
_entity.id
_entity.type
_entity.pdbx_description
1 polymer ?
#
loop_
_entity_poly.entity_id
_entity_poly.type
_entity_poly.pdbx_seq_one_letter_code
_entity_poly.pdbx_strand_id
1 'polypeptide(L)'
;ALKKSPEMEPGILFTERQFGLLELHSSDLSMIEDTGNAILHGIGAKAEDQLAPKILFHDIIENISDQHSIILNRSRDASILTPGVSLLIYEMQPALFACVAANEAEKVAPNAIVNDIQMMGASGRIFMSGSTEDMQKAKDAITQILSNVKGRPS
;
A
#
# COMPACT_ATOMS: atom_id res chain seq x y z
N ALA A 1 20.74 -7.40 7.19
CA ALA A 1 19.49 -7.86 7.80
C ALA A 1 19.64 -9.30 8.30
N LEU A 2 19.57 -10.31 7.46
CA LEU A 2 19.52 -11.75 7.84
C LEU A 2 20.71 -12.25 8.69
N LYS A 3 21.91 -11.65 8.58
CA LYS A 3 23.03 -11.97 9.48
C LYS A 3 22.78 -11.56 10.93
N LYS A 4 21.97 -10.54 11.17
CA LYS A 4 21.61 -10.04 12.50
C LYS A 4 20.36 -10.70 13.06
N SER A 5 19.46 -11.06 12.19
CA SER A 5 18.16 -11.67 12.50
C SER A 5 17.98 -12.92 11.62
N PRO A 6 18.62 -14.05 11.96
CA PRO A 6 18.58 -15.26 11.10
C PRO A 6 17.19 -15.92 11.04
N GLU A 7 16.35 -15.64 12.01
CA GLU A 7 14.96 -16.16 12.08
C GLU A 7 13.96 -15.31 11.27
N MET A 8 14.43 -14.19 10.68
CA MET A 8 13.62 -13.35 9.81
C MET A 8 13.36 -14.06 8.48
N GLU A 9 12.11 -14.16 8.10
CA GLU A 9 11.72 -14.75 6.82
C GLU A 9 11.83 -13.72 5.68
N PRO A 10 12.68 -13.96 4.67
CA PRO A 10 12.75 -13.09 3.52
C PRO A 10 11.57 -13.31 2.59
N GLY A 11 10.91 -12.22 2.20
CA GLY A 11 9.91 -12.19 1.17
C GLY A 11 10.49 -11.73 -0.16
N ILE A 12 9.93 -10.68 -0.74
CA ILE A 12 10.33 -10.16 -2.04
C ILE A 12 11.54 -9.25 -1.93
N LEU A 13 12.51 -9.44 -2.83
CA LEU A 13 13.60 -8.50 -3.09
C LEU A 13 13.66 -8.23 -4.58
N PHE A 14 13.33 -7.03 -5.00
CA PHE A 14 13.51 -6.64 -6.39
C PHE A 14 13.94 -5.17 -6.54
N THR A 15 14.46 -4.84 -7.70
CA THR A 15 14.81 -3.48 -8.08
C THR A 15 14.13 -3.11 -9.39
N GLU A 16 13.59 -1.93 -9.46
CA GLU A 16 13.04 -1.36 -10.68
C GLU A 16 13.63 0.02 -10.90
N ARG A 17 14.51 0.13 -11.91
CA ARG A 17 15.25 1.37 -12.20
C ARG A 17 16.02 1.86 -10.97
N GLN A 18 15.60 2.98 -10.36
CA GLN A 18 16.22 3.59 -9.17
C GLN A 18 15.48 3.25 -7.87
N PHE A 19 14.50 2.38 -7.91
CA PHE A 19 13.74 1.95 -6.74
C PHE A 19 14.11 0.51 -6.37
N GLY A 20 14.22 0.25 -5.08
CA GLY A 20 14.40 -1.10 -4.53
C GLY A 20 13.30 -1.38 -3.50
N LEU A 21 12.84 -2.63 -3.48
CA LEU A 21 11.88 -3.12 -2.49
C LEU A 21 12.45 -4.35 -1.81
N LEU A 22 12.38 -4.35 -0.51
CA LEU A 22 12.70 -5.50 0.34
C LEU A 22 11.53 -5.77 1.27
N GLU A 23 11.05 -6.99 1.24
CA GLU A 23 10.00 -7.49 2.11
C GLU A 23 10.58 -8.52 3.08
N LEU A 24 10.23 -8.40 4.35
CA LEU A 24 10.64 -9.30 5.42
C LEU A 24 9.44 -9.60 6.31
N HIS A 25 9.36 -10.83 6.79
CA HIS A 25 8.28 -11.30 7.64
C HIS A 25 8.78 -11.82 8.98
N SER A 26 8.04 -11.55 10.04
CA SER A 26 8.18 -12.16 11.35
C SER A 26 6.86 -12.04 12.12
N SER A 27 6.60 -12.96 13.01
CA SER A 27 5.53 -12.85 14.01
C SER A 27 5.93 -11.98 15.21
N ASP A 28 7.21 -11.62 15.33
CA ASP A 28 7.75 -10.77 16.38
C ASP A 28 7.97 -9.34 15.85
N LEU A 29 7.17 -8.41 16.36
CA LEU A 29 7.25 -7.00 15.98
C LEU A 29 8.60 -6.37 16.34
N SER A 30 9.17 -6.73 17.49
CA SER A 30 10.46 -6.18 17.91
C SER A 30 11.59 -6.60 16.96
N MET A 31 11.53 -7.83 16.45
CA MET A 31 12.47 -8.32 15.43
C MET A 31 12.34 -7.56 14.12
N ILE A 32 11.11 -7.22 13.69
CA ILE A 32 10.88 -6.42 12.49
C ILE A 32 11.50 -5.01 12.65
N GLU A 33 11.25 -4.36 13.78
CA GLU A 33 11.77 -3.02 14.08
C GLU A 33 13.30 -3.01 14.14
N ASP A 34 13.91 -3.95 14.86
CA ASP A 34 15.36 -4.08 14.97
C ASP A 34 16.03 -4.36 13.63
N THR A 35 15.40 -5.22 12.82
CA THR A 35 15.90 -5.53 11.47
C THR A 35 15.76 -4.33 10.54
N GLY A 36 14.63 -3.62 10.59
CA GLY A 36 14.42 -2.37 9.85
C GLY A 36 15.50 -1.33 10.19
N ASN A 37 15.75 -1.10 11.48
CA ASN A 37 16.79 -0.19 11.94
C ASN A 37 18.20 -0.64 11.49
N ALA A 38 18.48 -1.94 11.50
CA ALA A 38 19.76 -2.47 11.03
C ALA A 38 19.95 -2.28 9.51
N ILE A 39 18.86 -2.36 8.73
CA ILE A 39 18.89 -2.07 7.28
C ILE A 39 19.20 -0.59 7.05
N LEU A 40 18.44 0.30 7.69
CA LEU A 40 18.66 1.75 7.57
C LEU A 40 20.09 2.14 7.92
N HIS A 41 20.59 1.65 9.07
CA HIS A 41 21.99 1.88 9.47
C HIS A 41 22.97 1.33 8.42
N GLY A 42 22.69 0.15 7.87
CA GLY A 42 23.57 -0.49 6.87
C GLY A 42 23.68 0.26 5.55
N ILE A 43 22.65 1.03 5.18
CA ILE A 43 22.65 1.90 3.99
C ILE A 43 22.99 3.35 4.31
N GLY A 44 23.30 3.67 5.56
CA GLY A 44 23.66 5.03 6.00
C GLY A 44 22.46 5.98 6.08
N ALA A 45 21.25 5.46 6.27
CA ALA A 45 20.01 6.23 6.39
C ALA A 45 19.41 6.12 7.81
N LYS A 46 18.47 7.01 8.10
CA LYS A 46 17.66 7.04 9.33
C LYS A 46 16.18 7.07 8.98
N ALA A 47 15.32 6.73 9.94
CA ALA A 47 13.86 6.76 9.74
C ALA A 47 13.36 8.16 9.33
N GLU A 48 13.97 9.23 9.87
CA GLU A 48 13.63 10.61 9.56
C GLU A 48 13.98 11.04 8.12
N ASP A 49 14.81 10.26 7.42
CA ASP A 49 15.19 10.52 6.03
C ASP A 49 14.10 10.10 5.04
N GLN A 50 13.01 9.48 5.53
CA GLN A 50 11.88 9.11 4.66
C GLN A 50 11.30 10.31 3.91
N LEU A 51 10.77 10.06 2.73
CA LEU A 51 10.01 11.06 1.98
C LEU A 51 8.61 11.22 2.58
N ALA A 52 8.14 12.46 2.66
CA ALA A 52 6.74 12.71 2.96
C ALA A 52 5.86 12.17 1.83
N PRO A 53 4.77 11.45 2.12
CA PRO A 53 3.90 10.96 1.08
C PRO A 53 3.17 12.10 0.37
N LYS A 54 2.98 11.91 -0.93
CA LYS A 54 2.21 12.80 -1.78
C LYS A 54 1.04 12.03 -2.37
N ILE A 55 -0.16 12.55 -2.17
CA ILE A 55 -1.37 12.02 -2.81
C ILE A 55 -1.38 12.53 -4.25
N LEU A 56 -1.43 11.62 -5.21
CA LEU A 56 -1.42 11.95 -6.64
C LEU A 56 -2.83 11.96 -7.21
N PHE A 57 -3.65 10.99 -6.81
CA PHE A 57 -5.02 10.84 -7.28
C PHE A 57 -5.84 10.02 -6.29
N HIS A 58 -7.11 10.35 -6.14
CA HIS A 58 -8.10 9.47 -5.53
C HIS A 58 -9.48 9.78 -6.08
N ASP A 59 -10.27 8.74 -6.29
CA ASP A 59 -11.67 8.87 -6.67
C ASP A 59 -12.46 7.62 -6.30
N ILE A 60 -13.79 7.79 -6.19
CA ILE A 60 -14.73 6.71 -5.97
C ILE A 60 -15.65 6.64 -7.17
N ILE A 61 -15.59 5.53 -7.88
CA ILE A 61 -16.49 5.23 -9.00
C ILE A 61 -17.66 4.41 -8.46
N GLU A 62 -18.81 5.04 -8.34
CA GLU A 62 -20.00 4.39 -7.82
C GLU A 62 -20.64 3.46 -8.85
N ASN A 63 -21.18 2.35 -8.36
CA ASN A 63 -21.98 1.41 -9.15
C ASN A 63 -21.30 1.02 -10.49
N ILE A 64 -20.10 0.41 -10.40
CA ILE A 64 -19.36 0.02 -11.60
C ILE A 64 -20.17 -0.89 -12.52
N SER A 65 -20.13 -0.61 -13.82
CA SER A 65 -20.86 -1.39 -14.82
C SER A 65 -20.24 -2.76 -15.07
N ASP A 66 -21.00 -3.66 -15.70
CA ASP A 66 -20.54 -4.99 -16.13
C ASP A 66 -19.29 -4.88 -16.99
N GLN A 67 -19.30 -3.99 -18.00
CA GLN A 67 -18.16 -3.80 -18.89
C GLN A 67 -16.93 -3.27 -18.16
N HIS A 68 -17.09 -2.34 -17.22
CA HIS A 68 -15.99 -1.79 -16.44
C HIS A 68 -15.37 -2.87 -15.56
N SER A 69 -16.19 -3.68 -14.88
CA SER A 69 -15.71 -4.79 -14.06
C SER A 69 -14.94 -5.83 -14.89
N ILE A 70 -15.45 -6.21 -16.07
CA ILE A 70 -14.77 -7.14 -16.99
C ILE A 70 -13.40 -6.61 -17.40
N ILE A 71 -13.31 -5.33 -17.77
CA ILE A 71 -12.02 -4.75 -18.20
C ILE A 71 -11.01 -4.74 -17.04
N LEU A 72 -11.44 -4.32 -15.84
CA LEU A 72 -10.57 -4.29 -14.68
C LEU A 72 -10.13 -5.69 -14.21
N ASN A 73 -10.98 -6.70 -14.41
CA ASN A 73 -10.68 -8.08 -14.03
C ASN A 73 -9.76 -8.83 -15.02
N ARG A 74 -9.53 -8.30 -16.23
CA ARG A 74 -8.73 -8.99 -17.27
C ARG A 74 -7.31 -9.36 -16.86
N SER A 75 -6.72 -8.63 -15.95
CA SER A 75 -5.34 -8.84 -15.47
C SER A 75 -5.26 -9.18 -13.98
N ARG A 76 -6.38 -9.63 -13.38
CA ARG A 76 -6.44 -9.99 -11.96
C ARG A 76 -6.48 -11.49 -11.79
N ASP A 77 -5.61 -12.00 -10.95
CA ASP A 77 -5.53 -13.43 -10.61
C ASP A 77 -6.37 -13.78 -9.37
N ALA A 78 -6.74 -12.78 -8.56
CA ALA A 78 -7.55 -12.92 -7.34
C ALA A 78 -8.52 -11.74 -7.20
N SER A 79 -9.27 -11.66 -6.12
CA SER A 79 -10.11 -10.51 -5.73
C SER A 79 -10.84 -9.83 -6.89
N ILE A 80 -11.79 -10.55 -7.49
CA ILE A 80 -12.56 -10.08 -8.64
C ILE A 80 -13.51 -8.94 -8.24
N LEU A 81 -13.54 -7.89 -9.05
CA LEU A 81 -14.53 -6.81 -8.95
C LEU A 81 -15.87 -7.27 -9.51
N THR A 82 -16.92 -7.20 -8.70
CA THR A 82 -18.29 -7.49 -9.16
C THR A 82 -19.00 -6.22 -9.62
N PRO A 83 -19.87 -6.30 -10.64
CA PRO A 83 -20.70 -5.16 -11.02
C PRO A 83 -21.58 -4.68 -9.86
N GLY A 84 -21.91 -3.39 -9.85
CA GLY A 84 -22.81 -2.80 -8.87
C GLY A 84 -22.14 -2.34 -7.57
N VAL A 85 -20.89 -2.73 -7.31
CA VAL A 85 -20.14 -2.19 -6.17
C VAL A 85 -19.51 -0.83 -6.51
N SER A 86 -19.12 -0.10 -5.49
CA SER A 86 -18.31 1.11 -5.67
C SER A 86 -16.82 0.74 -5.62
N LEU A 87 -16.02 1.40 -6.45
CA LEU A 87 -14.59 1.21 -6.59
C LEU A 87 -13.85 2.45 -6.14
N LEU A 88 -13.01 2.34 -5.12
CA LEU A 88 -12.02 3.34 -4.74
C LEU A 88 -10.71 3.06 -5.49
N ILE A 89 -10.20 4.08 -6.16
CA ILE A 89 -8.86 4.12 -6.72
C ILE A 89 -8.08 5.20 -5.95
N TYR A 90 -6.93 4.84 -5.43
CA TYR A 90 -6.10 5.76 -4.66
C TYR A 90 -4.64 5.61 -5.08
N GLU A 91 -4.01 6.70 -5.53
CA GLU A 91 -2.61 6.72 -5.96
C GLU A 91 -1.79 7.68 -5.11
N MET A 92 -0.61 7.21 -4.68
CA MET A 92 0.30 7.95 -3.83
C MET A 92 1.76 7.70 -4.18
N GLN A 93 2.64 8.55 -3.68
CA GLN A 93 4.09 8.45 -3.80
C GLN A 93 4.74 8.76 -2.45
N PRO A 94 5.81 8.07 -2.01
CA PRO A 94 6.41 6.86 -2.57
C PRO A 94 5.50 5.63 -2.61
N ALA A 95 5.82 4.67 -3.50
CA ALA A 95 4.97 3.51 -3.78
C ALA A 95 4.62 2.66 -2.54
N LEU A 96 5.57 2.47 -1.61
CA LEU A 96 5.38 1.64 -0.42
C LEU A 96 4.32 2.17 0.55
N PHE A 97 3.96 3.44 0.48
CA PHE A 97 2.84 3.95 1.27
C PHE A 97 1.49 3.33 0.90
N ALA A 98 1.40 2.66 -0.25
CA ALA A 98 0.21 1.88 -0.59
C ALA A 98 -0.08 0.75 0.40
N CYS A 99 0.96 0.09 0.95
CA CYS A 99 0.77 -0.93 1.99
C CYS A 99 0.22 -0.33 3.29
N VAL A 100 0.76 0.81 3.72
CA VAL A 100 0.29 1.53 4.91
C VAL A 100 -1.16 1.98 4.72
N ALA A 101 -1.46 2.55 3.57
CA ALA A 101 -2.77 3.03 3.21
C ALA A 101 -3.82 1.89 3.16
N ALA A 102 -3.48 0.76 2.57
CA ALA A 102 -4.37 -0.41 2.52
C ALA A 102 -4.68 -0.93 3.93
N ASN A 103 -3.67 -1.06 4.79
CA ASN A 103 -3.85 -1.50 6.18
C ASN A 103 -4.78 -0.55 6.97
N GLU A 104 -4.66 0.76 6.80
CA GLU A 104 -5.55 1.71 7.47
C GLU A 104 -6.97 1.68 6.90
N ALA A 105 -7.12 1.50 5.59
CA ALA A 105 -8.41 1.37 4.95
C ALA A 105 -9.18 0.12 5.44
N GLU A 106 -8.51 -1.03 5.54
CA GLU A 106 -9.12 -2.28 6.05
C GLU A 106 -9.61 -2.16 7.48
N LYS A 107 -8.93 -1.42 8.34
CA LYS A 107 -9.34 -1.19 9.74
C LYS A 107 -10.70 -0.47 9.86
N VAL A 108 -10.98 0.47 8.96
CA VAL A 108 -12.19 1.30 9.00
C VAL A 108 -13.31 0.77 8.12
N ALA A 109 -12.99 -0.07 7.16
CA ALA A 109 -13.93 -0.67 6.20
C ALA A 109 -13.74 -2.21 6.13
N PRO A 110 -14.03 -2.94 7.21
CA PRO A 110 -13.74 -4.38 7.29
C PRO A 110 -14.56 -5.25 6.32
N ASN A 111 -15.63 -4.70 5.75
CA ASN A 111 -16.45 -5.38 4.72
C ASN A 111 -16.01 -5.03 3.29
N ALA A 112 -15.08 -4.12 3.13
CA ALA A 112 -14.50 -3.79 1.85
C ALA A 112 -13.46 -4.85 1.42
N ILE A 113 -13.25 -4.94 0.12
CA ILE A 113 -12.27 -5.86 -0.46
C ILE A 113 -11.13 -5.03 -1.03
N VAL A 114 -9.90 -5.31 -0.60
CA VAL A 114 -8.70 -4.84 -1.30
C VAL A 114 -8.52 -5.73 -2.53
N ASN A 115 -8.82 -5.17 -3.69
CA ASN A 115 -8.76 -5.92 -4.94
C ASN A 115 -7.34 -5.99 -5.51
N ASP A 116 -6.53 -4.95 -5.29
CA ASP A 116 -5.17 -4.89 -5.80
C ASP A 116 -4.35 -3.80 -5.10
N ILE A 117 -3.07 -4.05 -4.92
CA ILE A 117 -2.07 -3.09 -4.49
C ILE A 117 -0.92 -3.14 -5.49
N GLN A 118 -0.73 -2.07 -6.24
CA GLN A 118 0.33 -1.95 -7.23
C GLN A 118 1.43 -1.05 -6.69
N MET A 119 2.65 -1.54 -6.66
CA MET A 119 3.83 -0.80 -6.22
C MET A 119 4.91 -0.91 -7.30
N MET A 120 4.75 -0.15 -8.38
CA MET A 120 5.69 -0.14 -9.50
C MET A 120 6.33 1.23 -9.67
N GLY A 121 7.64 1.27 -9.59
CA GLY A 121 8.40 2.50 -9.74
C GLY A 121 8.15 3.48 -8.59
N ALA A 122 7.84 4.73 -8.89
CA ALA A 122 7.72 5.81 -7.92
C ALA A 122 6.40 5.83 -7.16
N SER A 123 5.28 5.42 -7.81
CA SER A 123 3.94 5.52 -7.22
C SER A 123 3.33 4.16 -6.89
N GLY A 124 2.51 4.15 -5.85
CA GLY A 124 1.69 3.02 -5.47
C GLY A 124 0.21 3.33 -5.70
N ARG A 125 -0.56 2.30 -6.05
CA ARG A 125 -2.00 2.38 -6.24
C ARG A 125 -2.71 1.32 -5.44
N ILE A 126 -3.88 1.70 -4.92
CA ILE A 126 -4.80 0.79 -4.25
C ILE A 126 -6.10 0.78 -5.04
N PHE A 127 -6.62 -0.42 -5.24
CA PHE A 127 -7.96 -0.66 -5.76
C PHE A 127 -8.75 -1.38 -4.68
N MET A 128 -9.81 -0.75 -4.19
CA MET A 128 -10.71 -1.34 -3.19
C MET A 128 -12.15 -1.27 -3.67
N SER A 129 -12.95 -2.25 -3.32
CA SER A 129 -14.37 -2.28 -3.65
C SER A 129 -15.26 -2.61 -2.47
N GLY A 130 -16.47 -2.08 -2.51
CA GLY A 130 -17.45 -2.26 -1.45
C GLY A 130 -18.65 -1.33 -1.61
N SER A 131 -19.33 -1.04 -0.50
CA SER A 131 -20.35 0.01 -0.47
C SER A 131 -19.73 1.40 -0.67
N THR A 132 -20.49 2.35 -1.21
CA THR A 132 -20.02 3.75 -1.35
C THR A 132 -19.60 4.33 0.00
N GLU A 133 -20.33 3.99 1.07
CA GLU A 133 -20.02 4.44 2.42
C GLU A 133 -18.66 3.90 2.90
N ASP A 134 -18.40 2.59 2.70
CA ASP A 134 -17.11 1.98 3.06
C ASP A 134 -15.96 2.57 2.25
N MET A 135 -16.18 2.82 0.95
CA MET A 135 -15.17 3.48 0.10
C MET A 135 -14.88 4.89 0.55
N GLN A 136 -15.87 5.64 1.02
CA GLN A 136 -15.65 6.98 1.57
C GLN A 136 -14.85 6.92 2.88
N LYS A 137 -15.20 6.01 3.81
CA LYS A 137 -14.43 5.81 5.06
C LYS A 137 -12.98 5.43 4.76
N ALA A 138 -12.77 4.49 3.86
CA ALA A 138 -11.43 4.07 3.44
C ALA A 138 -10.62 5.25 2.87
N LYS A 139 -11.21 6.01 1.94
CA LYS A 139 -10.58 7.20 1.35
C LYS A 139 -10.16 8.22 2.39
N ASP A 140 -11.04 8.52 3.35
CA ASP A 140 -10.77 9.50 4.40
C ASP A 140 -9.66 9.03 5.35
N ALA A 141 -9.66 7.75 5.74
CA ALA A 141 -8.62 7.16 6.59
C ALA A 141 -7.25 7.17 5.88
N ILE A 142 -7.20 6.79 4.60
CA ILE A 142 -5.98 6.86 3.80
C ILE A 142 -5.46 8.29 3.73
N THR A 143 -6.33 9.25 3.44
CA THR A 143 -5.96 10.67 3.36
C THR A 143 -5.42 11.16 4.70
N GLN A 144 -6.06 10.78 5.80
CA GLN A 144 -5.63 11.18 7.15
C GLN A 144 -4.26 10.60 7.51
N ILE A 145 -4.05 9.29 7.32
CA ILE A 145 -2.77 8.67 7.68
C ILE A 145 -1.62 9.25 6.85
N LEU A 146 -1.80 9.39 5.54
CA LEU A 146 -0.77 9.93 4.68
C LEU A 146 -0.44 11.40 5.01
N SER A 147 -1.45 12.21 5.34
CA SER A 147 -1.24 13.62 5.71
C SER A 147 -0.50 13.79 7.04
N ASN A 148 -0.53 12.80 7.92
CA ASN A 148 0.14 12.82 9.22
C ASN A 148 1.59 12.35 9.19
N VAL A 149 2.03 11.69 8.12
CA VAL A 149 3.40 11.24 7.97
C VAL A 149 4.34 12.41 7.74
N LYS A 150 5.32 12.56 8.62
CA LYS A 150 6.37 13.56 8.48
C LYS A 150 7.54 12.97 7.68
N GLY A 151 8.10 13.76 6.81
CA GLY A 151 9.25 13.39 6.01
C GLY A 151 9.81 14.59 5.25
N ARG A 152 10.92 14.38 4.57
CA ARG A 152 11.48 15.41 3.68
C ARG A 152 10.60 15.54 2.42
N PRO A 153 10.54 16.70 1.78
CA PRO A 153 9.80 16.89 0.53
C PRO A 153 10.26 15.91 -0.56
N SER A 154 9.30 15.37 -1.30
CA SER A 154 9.53 14.48 -2.47
C SER A 154 9.77 15.30 -3.74
#